data_c1a6fb8c72449f14c9320af539703386
#
_entry.id   c1a6fb8c72449f14c9320af539703386
#
_cell.length_a   1.000
_cell.length_b   1.000
_cell.length_c   1.000
_cell.angle_alpha   90.00
_cell.angle_beta   90.00
_cell.angle_gamma   90.00
#
_symmetry.space_group_name_H-M   'P 1'
#
loop_
_entity.id
_entity.type
_entity.pdbx_description
1 polymer ?
#
loop_
_entity_poly.entity_id
_entity_poly.type
_entity_poly.pdbx_seq_one_letter_code
_entity_poly.pdbx_strand_id
1 'polypeptide(L)'
;NQIDEKFLFAAEHIIDHAETVLMKKLNEHVLIALTDHIAFAAENIRNGIVIRNKLLREIEALYHEEFSIAQWAVDYLNHTLAIPYTYDEAGYIAIHIHSGHSGQTSNHRSIREVTIVSEIIQLIEKELRIDIHSEQMALNYSRLANHLRLLIQRYHNQQYAVLDEEIIEIVKRKYSGSYAVAKKIRVLLTKQYQMSITSEELGYLVIHIERLRG
;
A
#
# COMPACT_ATOMS: atom_id res chain seq x y z
N ASN A 1 31.53 4.03 4.36
CA ASN A 1 30.80 4.11 5.64
C ASN A 1 30.59 2.69 6.12
N GLN A 2 31.22 2.36 7.24
CA GLN A 2 31.02 1.07 7.90
C GLN A 2 29.65 1.18 8.59
N ILE A 3 28.67 0.38 8.12
CA ILE A 3 27.38 0.29 8.80
C ILE A 3 27.65 -0.27 10.20
N ASP A 4 27.11 0.39 11.22
CA ASP A 4 27.26 -0.05 12.61
C ASP A 4 26.55 -1.41 12.75
N GLU A 5 27.26 -2.44 13.20
CA GLU A 5 26.79 -3.83 13.32
C GLU A 5 25.46 -3.95 14.08
N LYS A 6 25.17 -3.03 15.00
CA LYS A 6 23.89 -3.03 15.72
C LYS A 6 22.66 -2.89 14.82
N PHE A 7 22.76 -2.16 13.69
CA PHE A 7 21.66 -2.03 12.75
C PHE A 7 21.48 -3.32 11.93
N LEU A 8 22.59 -4.00 11.61
CA LEU A 8 22.56 -5.29 10.94
C LEU A 8 21.86 -6.33 11.82
N PHE A 9 22.28 -6.47 13.09
CA PHE A 9 21.63 -7.39 14.04
C PHE A 9 20.16 -7.08 14.27
N ALA A 10 19.80 -5.79 14.34
CA ALA A 10 18.41 -5.39 14.47
C ALA A 10 17.58 -5.78 13.22
N ALA A 11 18.12 -5.58 12.02
CA ALA A 11 17.46 -5.98 10.78
C ALA A 11 17.31 -7.50 10.67
N GLU A 12 18.33 -8.29 11.01
CA GLU A 12 18.27 -9.76 11.07
C GLU A 12 17.13 -10.22 11.99
N HIS A 13 17.03 -9.65 13.18
CA HIS A 13 15.99 -10.02 14.15
C HIS A 13 14.57 -9.67 13.65
N ILE A 14 14.42 -8.52 12.98
CA ILE A 14 13.14 -8.13 12.35
C ILE A 14 12.78 -9.10 11.23
N ILE A 15 13.74 -9.51 10.41
CA ILE A 15 13.53 -10.47 9.31
C ILE A 15 13.12 -11.82 9.86
N ASP A 16 13.82 -12.35 10.87
CA ASP A 16 13.49 -13.63 11.50
C ASP A 16 12.08 -13.62 12.09
N HIS A 17 11.69 -12.53 12.74
CA HIS A 17 10.33 -12.36 13.25
C HIS A 17 9.30 -12.32 12.11
N ALA A 18 9.56 -11.55 11.06
CA ALA A 18 8.68 -11.44 9.91
C ALA A 18 8.50 -12.79 9.20
N GLU A 19 9.57 -13.53 8.96
CA GLU A 19 9.53 -14.87 8.36
C GLU A 19 8.73 -15.86 9.20
N THR A 20 8.85 -15.77 10.52
CA THR A 20 8.10 -16.61 11.46
C THR A 20 6.61 -16.31 11.41
N VAL A 21 6.23 -15.03 11.45
CA VAL A 21 4.82 -14.60 11.45
C VAL A 21 4.15 -14.87 10.10
N LEU A 22 4.83 -14.53 9.00
CA LEU A 22 4.30 -14.71 7.64
C LEU A 22 4.37 -16.17 7.16
N MET A 23 5.15 -17.02 7.83
CA MET A 23 5.49 -18.39 7.39
C MET A 23 6.06 -18.41 5.96
N LYS A 24 6.87 -17.40 5.63
CA LYS A 24 7.48 -17.20 4.32
C LYS A 24 8.91 -16.73 4.48
N LYS A 25 9.78 -17.15 3.56
CA LYS A 25 11.15 -16.63 3.49
C LYS A 25 11.19 -15.30 2.75
N LEU A 26 11.99 -14.38 3.27
CA LEU A 26 12.30 -13.12 2.62
C LEU A 26 13.57 -13.30 1.75
N ASN A 27 13.66 -12.55 0.66
CA ASN A 27 14.86 -12.60 -0.17
C ASN A 27 16.06 -11.92 0.52
N GLU A 28 17.27 -12.33 0.17
CA GLU A 28 18.51 -11.87 0.81
C GLU A 28 18.75 -10.35 0.70
N HIS A 29 18.20 -9.71 -0.33
CA HIS A 29 18.33 -8.25 -0.51
C HIS A 29 17.65 -7.43 0.57
N VAL A 30 16.64 -8.00 1.24
CA VAL A 30 15.91 -7.31 2.31
C VAL A 30 16.82 -6.98 3.47
N LEU A 31 17.75 -7.85 3.82
CA LEU A 31 18.66 -7.62 4.94
C LEU A 31 19.46 -6.33 4.75
N ILE A 32 20.09 -6.17 3.59
CA ILE A 32 20.88 -4.97 3.29
C ILE A 32 19.99 -3.74 3.21
N ALA A 33 18.88 -3.81 2.47
CA ALA A 33 17.98 -2.69 2.27
C ALA A 33 17.33 -2.23 3.58
N LEU A 34 16.94 -3.15 4.46
CA LEU A 34 16.35 -2.82 5.76
C LEU A 34 17.40 -2.26 6.72
N THR A 35 18.61 -2.82 6.73
CA THR A 35 19.74 -2.30 7.52
C THR A 35 20.06 -0.86 7.15
N ASP A 36 20.19 -0.57 5.85
CA ASP A 36 20.44 0.78 5.34
C ASP A 36 19.31 1.75 5.74
N HIS A 37 18.06 1.29 5.61
CA HIS A 37 16.91 2.11 5.99
C HIS A 37 16.91 2.45 7.48
N ILE A 38 17.09 1.47 8.36
CA ILE A 38 17.11 1.67 9.81
C ILE A 38 18.26 2.61 10.22
N ALA A 39 19.46 2.43 9.64
CA ALA A 39 20.60 3.29 9.91
C ALA A 39 20.36 4.73 9.45
N PHE A 40 19.81 4.91 8.23
CA PHE A 40 19.47 6.23 7.69
C PHE A 40 18.41 6.94 8.51
N ALA A 41 17.35 6.23 8.91
CA ALA A 41 16.32 6.78 9.80
C ALA A 41 16.89 7.22 11.15
N ALA A 42 17.79 6.41 11.73
CA ALA A 42 18.49 6.77 12.96
C ALA A 42 19.31 8.05 12.83
N GLU A 43 20.01 8.22 11.70
CA GLU A 43 20.78 9.43 11.41
C GLU A 43 19.87 10.66 11.29
N ASN A 44 18.76 10.53 10.58
CA ASN A 44 17.77 11.60 10.47
C ASN A 44 17.22 12.02 11.84
N ILE A 45 16.84 11.06 12.67
CA ILE A 45 16.31 11.32 14.00
C ILE A 45 17.36 12.05 14.86
N ARG A 46 18.62 11.64 14.83
CA ARG A 46 19.71 12.32 15.57
C ARG A 46 19.93 13.75 15.09
N ASN A 47 19.69 14.01 13.82
CA ASN A 47 19.80 15.33 13.20
C ASN A 47 18.52 16.18 13.34
N GLY A 48 17.50 15.68 14.05
CA GLY A 48 16.22 16.37 14.25
C GLY A 48 15.37 16.44 12.99
N ILE A 49 15.66 15.61 11.97
CA ILE A 49 14.90 15.53 10.73
C ILE A 49 13.72 14.59 10.91
N VAL A 50 12.51 15.13 10.77
CA VAL A 50 11.26 14.35 10.83
C VAL A 50 10.80 14.03 9.41
N ILE A 51 10.82 12.75 9.05
CA ILE A 51 10.28 12.26 7.78
C ILE A 51 8.85 11.77 8.03
N ARG A 52 7.89 12.31 7.27
CA ARG A 52 6.49 11.88 7.28
C ARG A 52 6.22 10.94 6.12
N ASN A 53 5.59 9.81 6.42
CA ASN A 53 5.14 8.87 5.40
C ASN A 53 3.71 9.22 4.96
N LYS A 54 3.59 9.90 3.81
CA LYS A 54 2.29 10.32 3.26
C LYS A 54 1.42 9.16 2.79
N LEU A 55 2.00 7.96 2.63
CA LEU A 55 1.32 6.75 2.14
C LEU A 55 0.97 5.78 3.29
N LEU A 56 1.15 6.19 4.54
CA LEU A 56 1.05 5.31 5.70
C LEU A 56 -0.28 4.57 5.78
N ARG A 57 -1.40 5.27 5.54
CA ARG A 57 -2.76 4.71 5.60
C ARG A 57 -3.00 3.67 4.50
N GLU A 58 -2.53 3.95 3.29
CA GLU A 58 -2.64 3.04 2.16
C GLU A 58 -1.74 1.81 2.35
N ILE A 59 -0.54 1.99 2.88
CA ILE A 59 0.37 0.87 3.21
C ILE A 59 -0.29 -0.04 4.25
N GLU A 60 -0.83 0.51 5.33
CA GLU A 60 -1.55 -0.24 6.36
C GLU A 60 -2.75 -1.01 5.77
N ALA A 61 -3.53 -0.36 4.91
CA ALA A 61 -4.70 -0.99 4.29
C ALA A 61 -4.35 -2.09 3.29
N LEU A 62 -3.26 -1.93 2.53
CA LEU A 62 -2.85 -2.87 1.48
C LEU A 62 -1.99 -4.02 1.99
N TYR A 63 -1.13 -3.75 2.98
CA TYR A 63 -0.13 -4.67 3.51
C TYR A 63 -0.30 -4.85 5.02
N HIS A 64 -1.51 -5.21 5.43
CA HIS A 64 -1.92 -5.22 6.84
C HIS A 64 -1.05 -6.13 7.72
N GLU A 65 -0.71 -7.33 7.25
CA GLU A 65 0.14 -8.26 8.00
C GLU A 65 1.56 -7.72 8.16
N GLU A 66 2.16 -7.26 7.07
CA GLU A 66 3.50 -6.66 7.08
C GLU A 66 3.53 -5.39 7.91
N PHE A 67 2.47 -4.59 7.89
CA PHE A 67 2.36 -3.39 8.69
C PHE A 67 2.27 -3.69 10.19
N SER A 68 1.53 -4.72 10.59
CA SER A 68 1.49 -5.19 11.98
C SER A 68 2.86 -5.64 12.49
N ILE A 69 3.61 -6.37 11.64
CA ILE A 69 4.99 -6.76 11.95
C ILE A 69 5.88 -5.52 12.05
N ALA A 70 5.71 -4.55 11.15
CA ALA A 70 6.50 -3.33 11.15
C ALA A 70 6.24 -2.44 12.38
N GLN A 71 5.02 -2.41 12.90
CA GLN A 71 4.72 -1.74 14.18
C GLN A 71 5.51 -2.37 15.33
N TRP A 72 5.47 -3.70 15.42
CA TRP A 72 6.29 -4.43 16.38
C TRP A 72 7.79 -4.13 16.18
N ALA A 73 8.25 -4.06 14.93
CA ALA A 73 9.64 -3.74 14.63
C ALA A 73 10.04 -2.33 15.11
N VAL A 74 9.18 -1.33 14.98
CA VAL A 74 9.43 0.02 15.50
C VAL A 74 9.57 -0.01 17.03
N ASP A 75 8.68 -0.71 17.73
CA ASP A 75 8.76 -0.84 19.19
C ASP A 75 10.04 -1.57 19.62
N TYR A 76 10.42 -2.63 18.91
CA TYR A 76 11.65 -3.37 19.12
C TYR A 76 12.90 -2.48 18.93
N LEU A 77 12.94 -1.70 17.82
CA LEU A 77 14.03 -0.77 17.54
C LEU A 77 14.16 0.31 18.62
N ASN A 78 13.04 0.89 19.04
CA ASN A 78 13.00 1.91 20.08
C ASN A 78 13.55 1.38 21.40
N HIS A 79 13.19 0.16 21.75
CA HIS A 79 13.67 -0.47 22.98
C HIS A 79 15.14 -0.88 22.90
N THR A 80 15.56 -1.49 21.79
CA THR A 80 16.89 -2.10 21.65
C THR A 80 17.97 -1.07 21.34
N LEU A 81 17.67 -0.09 20.47
CA LEU A 81 18.64 0.92 20.04
C LEU A 81 18.57 2.22 20.83
N ALA A 82 17.54 2.39 21.65
CA ALA A 82 17.25 3.64 22.38
C ALA A 82 17.18 4.88 21.43
N ILE A 83 16.62 4.71 20.23
CA ILE A 83 16.42 5.74 19.21
C ILE A 83 14.91 5.85 19.00
N PRO A 84 14.30 7.07 19.10
CA PRO A 84 12.86 7.23 19.02
C PRO A 84 12.34 7.20 17.56
N TYR A 85 12.38 6.03 16.93
CA TYR A 85 11.75 5.83 15.63
C TYR A 85 10.25 6.11 15.72
N THR A 86 9.72 6.81 14.72
CA THR A 86 8.31 7.18 14.70
C THR A 86 7.46 6.11 14.03
N TYR A 87 6.15 6.21 14.19
CA TYR A 87 5.19 5.33 13.53
C TYR A 87 5.24 5.41 11.99
N ASP A 88 5.70 6.53 11.44
CA ASP A 88 5.92 6.68 9.99
C ASP A 88 6.92 5.65 9.45
N GLU A 89 7.90 5.22 10.27
CA GLU A 89 8.89 4.21 9.89
C GLU A 89 8.27 2.81 9.70
N ALA A 90 7.16 2.51 10.39
CA ALA A 90 6.46 1.25 10.20
C ALA A 90 5.98 1.06 8.74
N GLY A 91 5.56 2.14 8.08
CA GLY A 91 5.20 2.09 6.66
C GLY A 91 6.37 1.68 5.77
N TYR A 92 7.54 2.25 5.98
CA TYR A 92 8.73 1.92 5.19
C TYR A 92 9.21 0.49 5.46
N ILE A 93 9.23 0.06 6.73
CA ILE A 93 9.59 -1.31 7.11
C ILE A 93 8.59 -2.31 6.49
N ALA A 94 7.29 -2.02 6.51
CA ALA A 94 6.26 -2.86 5.89
C ALA A 94 6.49 -3.06 4.39
N ILE A 95 6.88 -2.01 3.67
CA ILE A 95 7.23 -2.09 2.24
C ILE A 95 8.45 -2.99 2.01
N HIS A 96 9.49 -2.89 2.84
CA HIS A 96 10.65 -3.77 2.73
C HIS A 96 10.27 -5.24 2.95
N ILE A 97 9.48 -5.54 3.97
CA ILE A 97 8.99 -6.89 4.26
C ILE A 97 8.13 -7.41 3.09
N HIS A 98 7.16 -6.61 2.61
CA HIS A 98 6.29 -7.00 1.50
C HIS A 98 7.09 -7.31 0.23
N SER A 99 8.00 -6.43 -0.15
CA SER A 99 8.86 -6.64 -1.33
C SER A 99 9.72 -7.90 -1.19
N GLY A 100 10.14 -8.22 0.03
CA GLY A 100 10.98 -9.38 0.32
C GLY A 100 10.33 -10.72 0.05
N HIS A 101 9.02 -10.86 0.22
CA HIS A 101 8.31 -12.13 0.01
C HIS A 101 7.45 -12.17 -1.25
N SER A 102 7.22 -11.03 -1.90
CA SER A 102 6.38 -10.93 -3.10
C SER A 102 7.11 -11.24 -4.41
N GLY A 103 8.36 -11.71 -4.33
CA GLY A 103 9.21 -11.99 -5.50
C GLY A 103 9.76 -10.75 -6.20
N GLN A 104 9.72 -9.59 -5.53
CA GLN A 104 10.25 -8.34 -6.04
C GLN A 104 11.73 -8.19 -5.64
N THR A 105 12.53 -7.65 -6.54
CA THR A 105 13.95 -7.36 -6.28
C THR A 105 14.19 -5.96 -5.71
N SER A 106 13.13 -5.13 -5.65
CA SER A 106 13.19 -3.77 -5.14
C SER A 106 11.83 -3.28 -4.63
N ASN A 107 11.84 -2.27 -3.78
CA ASN A 107 10.62 -1.65 -3.25
C ASN A 107 9.83 -0.81 -4.27
N HIS A 108 10.39 -0.55 -5.46
CA HIS A 108 9.78 0.34 -6.45
C HIS A 108 8.38 -0.09 -6.87
N ARG A 109 8.16 -1.39 -7.05
CA ARG A 109 6.85 -1.89 -7.44
C ARG A 109 5.82 -1.69 -6.33
N SER A 110 6.16 -2.04 -5.09
CA SER A 110 5.27 -1.87 -3.94
C SER A 110 4.93 -0.40 -3.70
N ILE A 111 5.93 0.49 -3.75
CA ILE A 111 5.73 1.93 -3.62
C ILE A 111 4.81 2.45 -4.74
N ARG A 112 5.03 2.01 -5.98
CA ARG A 112 4.19 2.39 -7.11
C ARG A 112 2.74 1.94 -6.93
N GLU A 113 2.51 0.71 -6.49
CA GLU A 113 1.15 0.19 -6.23
C GLU A 113 0.43 1.03 -5.16
N VAL A 114 1.10 1.31 -4.05
CA VAL A 114 0.54 2.15 -2.98
C VAL A 114 0.27 3.57 -3.47
N THR A 115 1.16 4.15 -4.26
CA THR A 115 0.99 5.49 -4.84
C THR A 115 -0.23 5.55 -5.77
N ILE A 116 -0.41 4.55 -6.64
CA ILE A 116 -1.58 4.45 -7.53
C ILE A 116 -2.87 4.43 -6.70
N VAL A 117 -2.91 3.59 -5.66
CA VAL A 117 -4.08 3.49 -4.78
C VAL A 117 -4.34 4.82 -4.08
N SER A 118 -3.30 5.47 -3.54
CA SER A 118 -3.45 6.77 -2.87
C SER A 118 -4.02 7.85 -3.81
N GLU A 119 -3.54 7.93 -5.04
CA GLU A 119 -4.06 8.90 -6.03
C GLU A 119 -5.50 8.62 -6.43
N ILE A 120 -5.89 7.33 -6.57
CA ILE A 120 -7.28 6.96 -6.82
C ILE A 120 -8.17 7.36 -5.64
N ILE A 121 -7.74 7.09 -4.41
CA ILE A 121 -8.47 7.47 -3.19
C ILE A 121 -8.67 8.98 -3.13
N GLN A 122 -7.63 9.77 -3.34
CA GLN A 122 -7.70 11.24 -3.37
C GLN A 122 -8.65 11.77 -4.45
N LEU A 123 -8.64 11.13 -5.63
CA LEU A 123 -9.58 11.48 -6.70
C LEU A 123 -11.03 11.21 -6.28
N ILE A 124 -11.31 10.06 -5.65
CA ILE A 124 -12.64 9.70 -5.17
C ILE A 124 -13.11 10.68 -4.08
N GLU A 125 -12.27 10.98 -3.09
CA GLU A 125 -12.59 11.96 -2.02
C GLU A 125 -12.95 13.31 -2.59
N LYS A 126 -12.17 13.80 -3.55
CA LYS A 126 -12.40 15.07 -4.22
C LYS A 126 -13.72 15.08 -4.99
N GLU A 127 -14.01 14.02 -5.76
CA GLU A 127 -15.20 13.94 -6.61
C GLU A 127 -16.49 13.74 -5.80
N LEU A 128 -16.42 12.94 -4.73
CA LEU A 128 -17.58 12.67 -3.87
C LEU A 128 -17.72 13.66 -2.72
N ARG A 129 -16.69 14.46 -2.44
CA ARG A 129 -16.61 15.39 -1.30
C ARG A 129 -16.83 14.68 0.04
N ILE A 130 -16.18 13.55 0.22
CA ILE A 130 -16.23 12.72 1.42
C ILE A 130 -14.87 12.63 2.09
N ASP A 131 -14.86 12.36 3.39
CA ASP A 131 -13.68 11.88 4.11
C ASP A 131 -13.75 10.35 4.18
N ILE A 132 -13.06 9.70 3.26
CA ILE A 132 -13.04 8.22 3.16
C ILE A 132 -12.35 7.58 4.36
N HIS A 133 -11.50 8.32 5.08
CA HIS A 133 -10.77 7.85 6.25
C HIS A 133 -11.55 8.03 7.55
N SER A 134 -12.77 8.53 7.49
CA SER A 134 -13.64 8.60 8.67
C SER A 134 -13.98 7.21 9.19
N GLU A 135 -14.22 7.08 10.48
CA GLU A 135 -14.57 5.81 11.14
C GLU A 135 -15.79 5.13 10.48
N GLN A 136 -16.78 5.91 10.06
CA GLN A 136 -17.97 5.43 9.37
C GLN A 136 -17.68 4.79 8.02
N MET A 137 -16.61 5.20 7.35
CA MET A 137 -16.20 4.71 6.04
C MET A 137 -15.18 3.57 6.11
N ALA A 138 -14.68 3.22 7.28
CA ALA A 138 -13.57 2.26 7.45
C ALA A 138 -13.76 0.94 6.70
N LEU A 139 -14.97 0.35 6.77
CA LEU A 139 -15.27 -0.91 6.08
C LEU A 139 -15.29 -0.74 4.55
N ASN A 140 -15.91 0.33 4.07
CA ASN A 140 -16.01 0.60 2.63
C ASN A 140 -14.63 0.98 2.05
N TYR A 141 -13.82 1.74 2.80
CA TYR A 141 -12.43 2.03 2.46
C TYR A 141 -11.60 0.76 2.34
N SER A 142 -11.66 -0.13 3.33
CA SER A 142 -10.91 -1.40 3.31
C SER A 142 -11.30 -2.28 2.10
N ARG A 143 -12.60 -2.36 1.78
CA ARG A 143 -13.09 -3.09 0.60
C ARG A 143 -12.60 -2.48 -0.70
N LEU A 144 -12.64 -1.15 -0.82
CA LEU A 144 -12.14 -0.45 -1.99
C LEU A 144 -10.63 -0.63 -2.15
N ALA A 145 -9.85 -0.43 -1.09
CA ALA A 145 -8.40 -0.60 -1.10
C ALA A 145 -8.00 -2.01 -1.55
N ASN A 146 -8.66 -3.05 -0.99
CA ASN A 146 -8.42 -4.43 -1.40
C ASN A 146 -8.81 -4.68 -2.87
N HIS A 147 -9.93 -4.12 -3.33
CA HIS A 147 -10.32 -4.21 -4.73
C HIS A 147 -9.28 -3.57 -5.65
N LEU A 148 -8.79 -2.38 -5.32
CA LEU A 148 -7.76 -1.67 -6.10
C LEU A 148 -6.45 -2.47 -6.14
N ARG A 149 -6.03 -3.06 -5.00
CA ARG A 149 -4.86 -3.94 -4.96
C ARG A 149 -5.01 -5.12 -5.92
N LEU A 150 -6.16 -5.81 -5.88
CA LEU A 150 -6.44 -6.94 -6.76
C LEU A 150 -6.52 -6.52 -8.24
N LEU A 151 -7.08 -5.35 -8.55
CA LEU A 151 -7.11 -4.79 -9.90
C LEU A 151 -5.70 -4.58 -10.43
N ILE A 152 -4.81 -3.99 -9.64
CA ILE A 152 -3.41 -3.76 -10.02
C ILE A 152 -2.68 -5.09 -10.22
N GLN A 153 -2.88 -6.08 -9.34
CA GLN A 153 -2.31 -7.42 -9.48
C GLN A 153 -2.79 -8.11 -10.76
N ARG A 154 -4.10 -8.09 -11.04
CA ARG A 154 -4.66 -8.67 -12.27
C ARG A 154 -4.09 -8.01 -13.52
N TYR A 155 -3.94 -6.68 -13.51
CA TYR A 155 -3.32 -5.96 -14.60
C TYR A 155 -1.89 -6.44 -14.87
N HIS A 156 -1.06 -6.57 -13.83
CA HIS A 156 0.31 -7.06 -13.98
C HIS A 156 0.40 -8.52 -14.43
N ASN A 157 -0.55 -9.36 -14.01
CA ASN A 157 -0.61 -10.77 -14.38
C ASN A 157 -1.35 -11.01 -15.70
N GLN A 158 -1.85 -9.96 -16.36
CA GLN A 158 -2.70 -10.05 -17.55
C GLN A 158 -3.94 -10.94 -17.34
N GLN A 159 -4.44 -10.98 -16.12
CA GLN A 159 -5.66 -11.66 -15.71
C GLN A 159 -6.73 -10.60 -15.50
N TYR A 160 -7.82 -10.67 -16.26
CA TYR A 160 -8.86 -9.65 -16.19
C TYR A 160 -10.09 -10.20 -15.44
N ALA A 161 -10.78 -9.31 -14.74
CA ALA A 161 -12.06 -9.66 -14.13
C ALA A 161 -13.08 -10.00 -15.24
N VAL A 162 -14.00 -10.91 -14.93
CA VAL A 162 -15.10 -11.26 -15.81
C VAL A 162 -16.39 -10.72 -15.20
N LEU A 163 -17.15 -9.98 -15.98
CA LEU A 163 -18.46 -9.46 -15.61
C LEU A 163 -19.36 -9.51 -16.85
N ASP A 164 -20.60 -9.95 -16.67
CA ASP A 164 -21.59 -10.01 -17.73
C ASP A 164 -21.87 -8.61 -18.31
N GLU A 165 -21.95 -8.52 -19.63
CA GLU A 165 -22.14 -7.24 -20.34
C GLU A 165 -23.48 -6.58 -19.94
N GLU A 166 -24.54 -7.35 -19.71
CA GLU A 166 -25.83 -6.82 -19.25
C GLU A 166 -25.68 -6.16 -17.87
N ILE A 167 -24.88 -6.77 -16.98
CA ILE A 167 -24.59 -6.22 -15.63
C ILE A 167 -23.83 -4.90 -15.78
N ILE A 168 -22.84 -4.84 -16.67
CA ILE A 168 -22.07 -3.62 -16.92
C ILE A 168 -23.01 -2.48 -17.37
N GLU A 169 -23.92 -2.75 -18.30
CA GLU A 169 -24.87 -1.74 -18.79
C GLU A 169 -25.88 -1.29 -17.72
N ILE A 170 -26.34 -2.21 -16.88
CA ILE A 170 -27.22 -1.88 -15.73
C ILE A 170 -26.46 -0.95 -14.75
N VAL A 171 -25.23 -1.30 -14.41
CA VAL A 171 -24.38 -0.53 -13.47
C VAL A 171 -24.12 0.88 -14.01
N LYS A 172 -23.77 1.02 -15.29
CA LYS A 172 -23.55 2.31 -15.94
C LYS A 172 -24.79 3.21 -15.89
N ARG A 173 -25.97 2.64 -16.17
CA ARG A 173 -27.22 3.37 -16.19
C ARG A 173 -27.70 3.73 -14.78
N LYS A 174 -27.69 2.75 -13.87
CA LYS A 174 -28.20 2.91 -12.51
C LYS A 174 -27.32 3.82 -11.66
N TYR A 175 -26.00 3.70 -11.81
CA TYR A 175 -25.01 4.40 -11.01
C TYR A 175 -24.17 5.38 -11.84
N SER A 176 -24.85 6.19 -12.66
CA SER A 176 -24.21 7.10 -13.61
C SER A 176 -23.23 8.09 -12.98
N GLY A 177 -23.48 8.55 -11.75
CA GLY A 177 -22.57 9.42 -10.99
C GLY A 177 -21.27 8.71 -10.62
N SER A 178 -21.36 7.50 -10.06
CA SER A 178 -20.21 6.67 -9.72
C SER A 178 -19.46 6.20 -10.97
N TYR A 179 -20.17 5.94 -12.05
CA TYR A 179 -19.58 5.64 -13.35
C TYR A 179 -18.76 6.82 -13.91
N ALA A 180 -19.23 8.06 -13.73
CA ALA A 180 -18.48 9.25 -14.13
C ALA A 180 -17.15 9.36 -13.35
N VAL A 181 -17.14 9.07 -12.06
CA VAL A 181 -15.91 9.01 -11.24
C VAL A 181 -14.99 7.89 -11.71
N ALA A 182 -15.52 6.69 -11.94
CA ALA A 182 -14.74 5.55 -12.44
C ALA A 182 -14.07 5.84 -13.80
N LYS A 183 -14.74 6.56 -14.69
CA LYS A 183 -14.13 7.03 -15.96
C LYS A 183 -12.94 7.95 -15.73
N LYS A 184 -13.01 8.86 -14.74
CA LYS A 184 -11.88 9.73 -14.38
C LYS A 184 -10.71 8.92 -13.85
N ILE A 185 -10.96 7.88 -13.04
CA ILE A 185 -9.93 6.95 -12.56
C ILE A 185 -9.28 6.23 -13.75
N ARG A 186 -10.06 5.74 -14.71
CA ARG A 186 -9.50 5.12 -15.93
C ARG A 186 -8.59 6.07 -16.70
N VAL A 187 -8.97 7.34 -16.82
CA VAL A 187 -8.14 8.36 -17.48
C VAL A 187 -6.84 8.60 -16.70
N LEU A 188 -6.90 8.69 -15.37
CA LEU A 188 -5.74 8.81 -14.49
C LEU A 188 -4.77 7.63 -14.72
N LEU A 189 -5.27 6.40 -14.63
CA LEU A 189 -4.48 5.18 -14.81
C LEU A 189 -3.82 5.11 -16.19
N THR A 190 -4.57 5.43 -17.24
CA THR A 190 -4.05 5.40 -18.61
C THR A 190 -2.98 6.48 -18.85
N LYS A 191 -3.24 7.72 -18.42
CA LYS A 191 -2.34 8.84 -18.70
C LYS A 191 -1.08 8.84 -17.87
N GLN A 192 -1.18 8.56 -16.57
CA GLN A 192 -0.03 8.66 -15.66
C GLN A 192 0.73 7.36 -15.51
N TYR A 193 0.05 6.22 -15.60
CA TYR A 193 0.62 4.91 -15.31
C TYR A 193 0.70 3.97 -16.51
N GLN A 194 0.20 4.40 -17.70
CA GLN A 194 0.06 3.57 -18.90
C GLN A 194 -0.70 2.26 -18.63
N MET A 195 -1.61 2.33 -17.67
CA MET A 195 -2.41 1.18 -17.21
C MET A 195 -3.81 1.27 -17.77
N SER A 196 -4.15 0.38 -18.72
CA SER A 196 -5.48 0.27 -19.29
C SER A 196 -6.31 -0.75 -18.51
N ILE A 197 -7.50 -0.35 -18.07
CA ILE A 197 -8.44 -1.24 -17.38
C ILE A 197 -9.62 -1.56 -18.30
N THR A 198 -10.15 -2.79 -18.18
CA THR A 198 -11.27 -3.26 -18.97
C THR A 198 -12.61 -2.66 -18.51
N SER A 199 -13.67 -2.87 -19.30
CA SER A 199 -15.02 -2.43 -18.93
C SER A 199 -15.55 -3.17 -17.72
N GLU A 200 -15.16 -4.43 -17.53
CA GLU A 200 -15.50 -5.28 -16.40
C GLU A 200 -14.89 -4.74 -15.11
N GLU A 201 -13.58 -4.41 -15.14
CA GLU A 201 -12.90 -3.78 -14.00
C GLU A 201 -13.53 -2.42 -13.65
N LEU A 202 -13.91 -1.66 -14.68
CA LEU A 202 -14.61 -0.39 -14.47
C LEU A 202 -15.97 -0.60 -13.80
N GLY A 203 -16.72 -1.63 -14.21
CA GLY A 203 -18.00 -1.99 -13.60
C GLY A 203 -17.88 -2.35 -12.12
N TYR A 204 -16.89 -3.15 -11.76
CA TYR A 204 -16.60 -3.45 -10.34
C TYR A 204 -16.23 -2.20 -9.55
N LEU A 205 -15.41 -1.33 -10.14
CA LEU A 205 -15.01 -0.08 -9.49
C LEU A 205 -16.20 0.83 -9.22
N VAL A 206 -17.16 0.93 -10.14
CA VAL A 206 -18.42 1.68 -9.95
C VAL A 206 -19.21 1.18 -8.74
N ILE A 207 -19.29 -0.14 -8.55
CA ILE A 207 -20.00 -0.73 -7.41
C ILE A 207 -19.34 -0.32 -6.08
N HIS A 208 -18.01 -0.33 -6.03
CA HIS A 208 -17.27 0.09 -4.84
C HIS A 208 -17.42 1.59 -4.57
N ILE A 209 -17.37 2.43 -5.60
CA ILE A 209 -17.57 3.87 -5.47
C ILE A 209 -19.00 4.17 -4.99
N GLU A 210 -20.02 3.49 -5.52
CA GLU A 210 -21.41 3.69 -5.10
C GLU A 210 -21.62 3.37 -3.62
N ARG A 211 -20.97 2.36 -3.07
CA ARG A 211 -21.00 2.06 -1.64
C ARG A 211 -20.44 3.16 -0.74
N LEU A 212 -19.59 4.03 -1.27
CA LEU A 212 -19.05 5.18 -0.55
C LEU A 212 -20.03 6.35 -0.53
N ARG A 213 -21.01 6.37 -1.42
CA ARG A 213 -22.02 7.44 -1.51
C ARG A 213 -23.18 7.24 -0.54
N GLY A 214 -23.34 6.06 0.04
CA GLY A 214 -24.38 5.69 1.00
C GLY A 214 -25.58 5.07 0.33
#